data_10359a8e1e51586a8e55554bb053838e
#
_entry.id   10359a8e1e51586a8e55554bb053838e
#
_cell.length_a   1.000
_cell.length_b   1.000
_cell.length_c   1.000
_cell.angle_alpha   90.00
_cell.angle_beta   90.00
_cell.angle_gamma   90.00
#
_symmetry.space_group_name_H-M   'P 1'
#
loop_
_entity.id
_entity.type
_entity.pdbx_description
1 polymer ?
#
loop_
_entity_poly.entity_id
_entity_poly.type
_entity_poly.pdbx_seq_one_letter_code
_entity_poly.pdbx_strand_id
1 'polypeptide(L)'
;MKNGNMGEITMNKPKIALTIAGTDPTGGAGVMADLKSFHACGVYGMATITSIVAQNTLGVQHIHNLECSWVKEQLDSVFDHE
;
A
#
# COMPACT_ATOMS: atom_id res chain seq x y z
N MET A 1 7.10 -11.47 18.19
CA MET A 1 6.74 -11.31 17.90
C MET A 1 6.51 -11.54 18.27
N LYS A 2 6.75 -11.59 18.64
CA LYS A 2 6.47 -11.66 18.77
C LYS A 2 6.51 -11.86 18.70
N ASN A 3 6.88 -12.11 19.09
CA ASN A 3 6.68 -12.32 18.88
C ASN A 3 6.74 -12.73 18.83
N GLY A 4 7.16 -13.35 19.14
CA GLY A 4 7.06 -13.51 18.79
C GLY A 4 7.04 -14.03 19.00
N ASN A 5 7.09 -14.32 19.41
CA ASN A 5 6.79 -14.80 19.39
C ASN A 5 6.81 -15.40 19.28
N MET A 6 7.32 -15.84 19.57
CA MET A 6 6.99 -16.33 19.15
C MET A 6 6.64 -17.00 19.17
N GLY A 7 7.20 -16.71 19.28
CA GLY A 7 6.79 -17.74 19.28
C GLY A 7 6.00 -18.47 19.17
N GLU A 8 5.50 -18.44 19.66
CA GLU A 8 4.65 -19.37 19.27
C GLU A 8 4.44 -19.38 17.83
N ILE A 9 4.38 -20.51 17.30
CA ILE A 9 4.07 -20.62 15.92
C ILE A 9 2.60 -20.50 15.77
N THR A 10 2.20 -19.59 14.94
CA THR A 10 0.82 -19.51 14.71
C THR A 10 0.55 -19.97 13.33
N MET A 11 -0.56 -20.60 13.18
CA MET A 11 -1.05 -21.03 11.89
C MET A 11 -2.04 -20.07 11.33
N ASN A 12 -2.19 -18.93 11.95
CA ASN A 12 -3.12 -17.91 11.46
C ASN A 12 -2.60 -17.31 10.18
N LYS A 13 -3.52 -16.97 9.32
CA LYS A 13 -3.17 -16.25 8.12
C LYS A 13 -2.65 -14.87 8.51
N PRO A 14 -1.71 -14.33 7.74
CA PRO A 14 -1.25 -12.98 8.00
C PRO A 14 -2.40 -11.98 7.84
N LYS A 15 -2.34 -10.93 8.59
CA LYS A 15 -3.27 -9.84 8.39
C LYS A 15 -2.92 -9.11 7.11
N ILE A 16 -3.94 -8.67 6.42
CA ILE A 16 -3.80 -8.01 5.13
C ILE A 16 -4.45 -6.65 5.23
N ALA A 17 -3.80 -5.67 4.66
CA ALA A 17 -4.32 -4.31 4.60
C ALA A 17 -4.15 -3.76 3.20
N LEU A 18 -5.06 -2.91 2.79
CA LEU A 18 -5.05 -2.26 1.48
C LEU A 18 -5.00 -0.77 1.68
N THR A 19 -4.06 -0.11 1.02
CA THR A 19 -4.05 1.35 0.95
C THR A 19 -4.55 1.77 -0.43
N ILE A 20 -5.26 2.88 -0.46
CA ILE A 20 -5.78 3.47 -1.70
C ILE A 20 -5.28 4.90 -1.70
N ALA A 21 -4.28 5.19 -2.52
CA ALA A 21 -3.63 6.49 -2.48
C ALA A 21 -2.78 6.72 -3.73
N GLY A 22 -2.18 7.88 -3.80
CA GLY A 22 -1.23 8.19 -4.87
C GLY A 22 0.16 7.66 -4.57
N THR A 23 1.05 7.84 -5.53
CA THR A 23 2.44 7.43 -5.38
C THR A 23 3.28 8.57 -4.82
N ASP A 24 4.41 8.19 -4.24
CA ASP A 24 5.45 9.16 -3.83
C ASP A 24 6.80 8.55 -4.15
N PRO A 25 7.48 9.03 -5.19
CA PRO A 25 8.77 8.43 -5.58
C PRO A 25 9.84 8.58 -4.50
N THR A 26 9.67 9.48 -3.54
CA THR A 26 10.64 9.59 -2.44
C THR A 26 10.38 8.57 -1.34
N GLY A 27 9.22 7.93 -1.35
CA GLY A 27 8.89 6.92 -0.37
C GLY A 27 8.37 7.45 0.96
N GLY A 28 8.19 8.78 1.08
CA GLY A 28 7.83 9.38 2.35
C GLY A 28 6.33 9.56 2.58
N ALA A 29 5.53 9.30 1.54
CA ALA A 29 4.08 9.47 1.63
C ALA A 29 3.43 8.48 0.68
N GLY A 30 2.10 8.58 0.55
CA GLY A 30 1.34 7.78 -0.39
C GLY A 30 1.43 6.30 -0.13
N VAL A 31 1.19 5.50 -1.18
CA VAL A 31 1.19 4.03 -1.01
C VAL A 31 2.54 3.51 -0.59
N MET A 32 3.63 4.16 -0.99
CA MET A 32 4.97 3.72 -0.61
C MET A 32 5.15 3.76 0.91
N ALA A 33 4.76 4.86 1.53
CA ALA A 33 4.88 4.99 2.98
C ALA A 33 3.94 4.02 3.69
N ASP A 34 2.73 3.85 3.16
CA ASP A 34 1.76 2.95 3.78
C ASP A 34 2.24 1.52 3.75
N LEU A 35 2.82 1.08 2.62
CA LEU A 35 3.34 -0.29 2.52
C LEU A 35 4.49 -0.53 3.48
N LYS A 36 5.36 0.47 3.66
CA LYS A 36 6.44 0.37 4.64
C LYS A 36 5.89 0.22 6.05
N SER A 37 4.86 1.00 6.37
CA SER A 37 4.24 0.94 7.69
C SER A 37 3.57 -0.40 7.93
N PHE A 38 2.84 -0.91 6.92
CA PHE A 38 2.23 -2.23 7.03
C PHE A 38 3.28 -3.28 7.29
N HIS A 39 4.37 -3.24 6.53
CA HIS A 39 5.43 -4.22 6.68
C HIS A 39 6.04 -4.15 8.08
N ALA A 40 6.28 -2.94 8.56
CA ALA A 40 6.86 -2.76 9.89
C ALA A 40 5.96 -3.31 10.99
N CYS A 41 4.65 -3.35 10.74
CA CYS A 41 3.69 -3.88 11.71
C CYS A 41 3.37 -5.36 11.48
N GLY A 42 4.09 -6.01 10.60
CA GLY A 42 3.85 -7.43 10.33
C GLY A 42 2.59 -7.69 9.53
N VAL A 43 2.14 -6.72 8.75
CA VAL A 43 0.92 -6.81 7.97
C VAL A 43 1.29 -6.93 6.50
N TYR A 44 0.62 -7.83 5.79
CA TYR A 44 0.81 -7.92 4.35
C TYR A 44 0.09 -6.76 3.68
N GLY A 45 0.84 -5.89 3.04
CA GLY A 45 0.29 -4.68 2.45
C GLY A 45 0.02 -4.84 0.97
N MET A 46 -1.12 -4.30 0.55
CA MET A 46 -1.49 -4.19 -0.85
C MET A 46 -1.83 -2.74 -1.13
N ALA A 47 -1.79 -2.35 -2.38
CA ALA A 47 -2.00 -0.94 -2.73
C ALA A 47 -2.79 -0.82 -4.03
N THR A 48 -3.72 0.12 -4.02
CA THR A 48 -4.40 0.59 -5.23
C THR A 48 -3.96 2.02 -5.47
N ILE A 49 -3.55 2.30 -6.69
CA ILE A 49 -2.99 3.59 -7.04
C ILE A 49 -4.09 4.48 -7.60
N THR A 50 -4.22 5.67 -7.05
CA THR A 50 -5.21 6.65 -7.54
C THR A 50 -4.58 7.73 -8.39
N SER A 51 -3.29 8.01 -8.19
CA SER A 51 -2.60 9.03 -8.95
C SER A 51 -1.11 8.73 -8.96
N ILE A 52 -0.46 9.15 -10.02
CA ILE A 52 0.98 9.09 -10.13
C ILE A 52 1.48 10.50 -9.84
N VAL A 53 2.35 10.62 -8.85
CA VAL A 53 2.81 11.93 -8.39
C VAL A 53 4.31 12.02 -8.57
N ALA A 54 4.75 13.06 -9.24
CA ALA A 54 6.16 13.38 -9.34
C ALA A 54 6.47 14.44 -8.31
N GLN A 55 7.25 14.06 -7.30
CA GLN A 55 7.57 14.98 -6.22
C GLN A 55 8.93 14.64 -5.62
N ASN A 56 9.45 15.59 -4.90
CA ASN A 56 10.69 15.43 -4.15
C ASN A 56 10.58 16.28 -2.87
N THR A 57 11.69 16.46 -2.16
CA THR A 57 11.67 17.21 -0.91
C THR A 57 11.37 18.68 -1.10
N LEU A 58 11.43 19.18 -2.33
CA LEU A 58 11.13 20.59 -2.62
C LEU A 58 9.65 20.83 -2.94
N GLY A 59 8.92 19.77 -3.22
CA GLY A 59 7.49 19.90 -3.50
C GLY A 59 6.99 18.97 -4.56
N VAL A 60 5.74 19.15 -4.92
CA VAL A 60 5.07 18.36 -5.93
C VAL A 60 5.24 19.06 -7.28
N GLN A 61 5.79 18.35 -8.26
CA GLN A 61 6.00 18.90 -9.58
C GLN A 61 4.83 18.60 -10.51
N HIS A 62 4.34 17.36 -10.50
CA HIS A 62 3.24 16.96 -11.36
C HIS A 62 2.38 15.91 -10.67
N ILE A 63 1.09 15.94 -10.97
CA ILE A 63 0.15 14.92 -10.52
C ILE A 63 -0.64 14.45 -11.74
N HIS A 64 -0.66 13.15 -11.95
CA HIS A 64 -1.49 12.53 -12.96
C HIS A 64 -2.52 11.66 -12.27
N ASN A 65 -3.76 12.10 -12.24
CA ASN A 65 -4.83 11.32 -11.64
C ASN A 65 -5.25 10.24 -12.60
N LEU A 66 -5.36 9.02 -12.10
CA LEU A 66 -5.85 7.92 -12.91
C LEU A 66 -7.36 8.07 -13.10
N GLU A 67 -7.85 7.61 -14.24
CA GLU A 67 -9.28 7.57 -14.47
C GLU A 67 -9.94 6.61 -13.51
N CYS A 68 -11.18 6.89 -13.16
CA CYS A 68 -11.92 6.05 -12.22
C CYS A 68 -11.96 4.59 -12.65
N SER A 69 -12.01 4.35 -13.97
CA SER A 69 -12.03 2.97 -14.47
C SER A 69 -10.78 2.21 -14.08
N TRP A 70 -9.61 2.87 -14.10
CA TRP A 70 -8.35 2.21 -13.72
C TRP A 70 -8.31 1.90 -12.23
N VAL A 71 -8.84 2.81 -11.41
CA VAL A 71 -8.91 2.56 -9.97
C VAL A 71 -9.86 1.40 -9.69
N LYS A 72 -11.00 1.39 -10.37
CA LYS A 72 -11.97 0.31 -10.20
C LYS A 72 -11.38 -1.03 -10.60
N GLU A 73 -10.64 -1.08 -11.72
CA GLU A 73 -10.05 -2.33 -12.16
C GLU A 73 -9.03 -2.89 -11.18
N GLN A 74 -8.25 -2.00 -10.56
CA GLN A 74 -7.31 -2.44 -9.54
C GLN A 74 -8.05 -3.03 -8.34
N LEU A 75 -9.11 -2.37 -7.91
CA LEU A 75 -9.89 -2.85 -6.76
C LEU A 75 -10.56 -4.17 -7.08
N ASP A 76 -11.12 -4.30 -8.28
CA ASP A 76 -11.75 -5.54 -8.69
C ASP A 76 -10.75 -6.68 -8.67
N SER A 77 -9.53 -6.45 -9.15
CA SER A 77 -8.50 -7.48 -9.16
C SER A 77 -8.14 -7.92 -7.75
N VAL A 78 -8.02 -6.98 -6.84
CA VAL A 78 -7.66 -7.31 -5.46
C VAL A 78 -8.75 -8.13 -4.80
N PHE A 79 -10.01 -7.77 -5.01
CA PHE A 79 -11.10 -8.41 -4.31
C PHE A 79 -11.65 -9.65 -5.03
N ASP A 80 -11.39 -9.79 -6.32
CA ASP A 80 -11.93 -10.92 -7.06
C ASP A 80 -11.12 -12.19 -6.87
N HIS A 81 -9.94 -12.11 -6.30
CA HIS A 81 -9.05 -13.26 -6.16
C HIS A 81 -8.97 -13.76 -4.73
N GLU A 82 -9.98 -13.47 -3.97
CA GLU A 82 -10.04 -13.97 -2.60
C GLU A 82 -10.77 -15.29 -2.44
#